data_b047a46db242f517cc858f8c6dcd3ecc
#
_entry.id   b047a46db242f517cc858f8c6dcd3ecc
#
_cell.length_a   1.000
_cell.length_b   1.000
_cell.length_c   1.000
_cell.angle_alpha   90.00
_cell.angle_beta   90.00
_cell.angle_gamma   90.00
#
_symmetry.space_group_name_H-M   'P 1'
#
loop_
_entity.id
_entity.type
_entity.pdbx_description
1 polymer ?
#
loop_
_entity_poly.entity_id
_entity_poly.type
_entity_poly.pdbx_seq_one_letter_code
_entity_poly.pdbx_strand_id
1 'polypeptide(L)'
;VTDEKMANDEECIEKIRSLVSKFGETAKAGFDRIESKPPAIETKEIYGVLPEDSAKQYDTYELITRIIDDSDFDEYKPEYGKTIICGYARIDGWAVGIVANQRIVIKSKKGEMQFGGVIYSDSADKGARFIMNCNQRKIPLVFLQDVTGFMVGSRSEHGGIIKDGAKMVNAVANSVVPKITIITGNSYGAGNYAMCGKAYDPRFIFAYPNAQIAVMGGSQASNVLLDIKIGQMKKEGKEIH
;
A
#
# COMPACT_ATOMS: atom_id res chain seq x y z
N VAL A 1 30.12 -1.46 -0.30
CA VAL A 1 30.65 -0.33 -1.08
C VAL A 1 30.52 0.91 -0.21
N THR A 2 31.60 1.67 -0.04
CA THR A 2 31.66 2.93 0.70
C THR A 2 31.87 4.06 -0.29
N ASP A 3 31.31 5.25 -0.01
CA ASP A 3 31.51 6.42 -0.86
C ASP A 3 32.91 7.02 -0.69
N GLU A 4 33.42 6.99 0.54
CA GLU A 4 34.76 7.50 0.88
C GLU A 4 35.38 6.71 2.04
N LYS A 5 36.70 6.60 2.08
CA LYS A 5 37.46 5.94 3.15
C LYS A 5 38.23 6.99 3.93
N MET A 6 38.07 7.01 5.25
CA MET A 6 38.81 7.88 6.17
C MET A 6 39.94 7.12 6.85
N ALA A 7 40.95 7.82 7.30
CA ALA A 7 42.10 7.23 7.96
C ALA A 7 41.80 6.82 9.40
N ASN A 8 40.91 7.52 10.09
CA ASN A 8 40.53 7.30 11.47
C ASN A 8 39.11 7.83 11.76
N ASP A 9 38.65 7.62 12.99
CA ASP A 9 37.28 8.00 13.42
C ASP A 9 37.09 9.52 13.50
N GLU A 10 38.12 10.27 13.86
CA GLU A 10 38.09 11.72 13.94
C GLU A 10 37.83 12.33 12.55
N GLU A 11 38.58 11.91 11.55
CA GLU A 11 38.38 12.35 10.18
C GLU A 11 36.99 11.98 9.66
N CYS A 12 36.49 10.79 10.01
CA CYS A 12 35.15 10.35 9.64
C CYS A 12 34.07 11.27 10.23
N ILE A 13 34.18 11.59 11.51
CA ILE A 13 33.26 12.50 12.21
C ILE A 13 33.31 13.91 11.63
N GLU A 14 34.51 14.43 11.35
CA GLU A 14 34.65 15.74 10.71
C GLU A 14 34.05 15.77 9.32
N LYS A 15 34.23 14.72 8.53
CA LYS A 15 33.60 14.60 7.22
C LYS A 15 32.08 14.59 7.33
N ILE A 16 31.51 13.82 8.24
CA ILE A 16 30.06 13.79 8.50
C ILE A 16 29.54 15.17 8.89
N ARG A 17 30.22 15.86 9.82
CA ARG A 17 29.85 17.23 10.23
C ARG A 17 29.87 18.19 9.04
N SER A 18 30.93 18.12 8.21
CA SER A 18 31.05 18.91 7.01
C SER A 18 29.92 18.66 5.99
N LEU A 19 29.48 17.41 5.81
CA LEU A 19 28.36 17.06 4.94
C LEU A 19 27.03 17.60 5.51
N VAL A 20 26.79 17.32 6.81
CA VAL A 20 25.55 17.76 7.48
C VAL A 20 25.41 19.28 7.46
N SER A 21 26.51 20.03 7.64
CA SER A 21 26.46 21.50 7.57
C SER A 21 26.05 22.06 6.21
N LYS A 22 26.13 21.26 5.14
CA LYS A 22 25.75 21.64 3.78
C LYS A 22 24.32 21.26 3.40
N PHE A 23 23.63 20.47 4.24
CA PHE A 23 22.26 20.05 3.93
C PHE A 23 21.21 21.14 4.20
N GLY A 24 21.58 22.17 4.97
CA GLY A 24 20.65 23.24 5.36
C GLY A 24 19.54 22.76 6.31
N GLU A 25 18.55 23.60 6.52
CA GLU A 25 17.37 23.24 7.30
C GLU A 25 16.40 22.41 6.46
N THR A 26 15.94 21.30 7.01
CA THR A 26 14.86 20.51 6.38
C THR A 26 13.57 21.33 6.45
N ALA A 27 12.94 21.58 5.31
CA ALA A 27 11.64 22.22 5.28
C ALA A 27 10.65 21.41 6.13
N LYS A 28 10.07 22.05 7.15
CA LYS A 28 9.01 21.44 7.96
C LYS A 28 7.82 21.14 7.04
N ALA A 29 7.20 19.96 7.20
CA ALA A 29 5.96 19.67 6.53
C ALA A 29 4.90 20.69 6.98
N GLY A 30 4.33 21.42 6.02
CA GLY A 30 3.16 22.26 6.29
C GLY A 30 1.95 21.36 6.45
N PHE A 31 1.33 21.36 7.65
CA PHE A 31 0.07 20.65 7.85
C PHE A 31 -1.06 21.66 7.71
N ASP A 32 -1.98 21.38 6.78
CA ASP A 32 -3.20 22.15 6.62
C ASP A 32 -4.31 21.51 7.45
N ARG A 33 -4.83 22.25 8.44
CA ARG A 33 -5.95 21.84 9.27
C ARG A 33 -7.01 22.95 9.31
N ILE A 34 -8.24 22.56 9.11
CA ILE A 34 -9.43 23.39 9.26
C ILE A 34 -10.30 22.85 10.42
N GLU A 35 -11.45 23.47 10.68
CA GLU A 35 -12.42 22.94 11.62
C GLU A 35 -12.87 21.53 11.21
N SER A 36 -12.82 20.61 12.17
CA SER A 36 -13.20 19.21 11.97
C SER A 36 -14.71 19.08 11.76
N LYS A 37 -15.09 18.19 10.87
CA LYS A 37 -16.47 17.80 10.63
C LYS A 37 -16.65 16.30 10.76
N PRO A 38 -17.77 15.82 11.34
CA PRO A 38 -18.02 14.39 11.35
C PRO A 38 -18.24 13.88 9.93
N PRO A 39 -17.99 12.58 9.67
CA PRO A 39 -18.46 11.95 8.43
C PRO A 39 -19.97 12.12 8.25
N ALA A 40 -20.42 12.30 7.03
CA ALA A 40 -21.86 12.37 6.71
C ALA A 40 -22.56 11.01 6.94
N ILE A 41 -21.79 9.92 6.86
CA ILE A 41 -22.24 8.55 7.16
C ILE A 41 -21.67 8.14 8.51
N GLU A 42 -22.50 7.57 9.37
CA GLU A 42 -22.11 7.25 10.75
C GLU A 42 -20.93 6.23 10.79
N THR A 43 -19.84 6.60 11.47
CA THR A 43 -18.62 5.78 11.54
C THR A 43 -18.87 4.37 12.12
N LYS A 44 -19.84 4.22 13.03
CA LYS A 44 -20.18 2.90 13.60
C LYS A 44 -20.68 1.89 12.57
N GLU A 45 -21.18 2.34 11.43
CA GLU A 45 -21.61 1.46 10.34
C GLU A 45 -20.45 0.70 9.69
N ILE A 46 -19.18 1.05 9.95
CA ILE A 46 -17.99 0.30 9.52
C ILE A 46 -18.10 -1.18 9.90
N TYR A 47 -18.69 -1.50 11.04
CA TYR A 47 -18.89 -2.90 11.45
C TYR A 47 -19.77 -3.72 10.50
N GLY A 48 -20.62 -3.07 9.71
CA GLY A 48 -21.44 -3.70 8.69
C GLY A 48 -20.80 -3.76 7.29
N VAL A 49 -19.71 -3.01 7.07
CA VAL A 49 -19.02 -2.95 5.77
C VAL A 49 -18.07 -4.13 5.58
N LEU A 50 -17.30 -4.44 6.61
CA LEU A 50 -16.29 -5.49 6.55
C LEU A 50 -16.93 -6.86 6.75
N PRO A 51 -16.82 -7.78 5.77
CA PRO A 51 -17.40 -9.11 5.90
C PRO A 51 -16.61 -9.96 6.90
N GLU A 52 -17.30 -10.84 7.63
CA GLU A 52 -16.65 -11.84 8.51
C GLU A 52 -15.77 -12.81 7.71
N ASP A 53 -16.22 -13.18 6.52
CA ASP A 53 -15.47 -14.02 5.59
C ASP A 53 -14.55 -13.16 4.73
N SER A 54 -13.24 -13.29 4.94
CA SER A 54 -12.20 -12.55 4.19
C SER A 54 -12.18 -12.82 2.68
N ALA A 55 -12.86 -13.87 2.20
CA ALA A 55 -13.02 -14.16 0.78
C ALA A 55 -14.12 -13.31 0.13
N LYS A 56 -15.02 -12.76 0.91
CA LYS A 56 -16.09 -11.89 0.39
C LYS A 56 -15.55 -10.52 0.01
N GLN A 57 -16.15 -9.97 -1.01
CA GLN A 57 -15.83 -8.64 -1.52
C GLN A 57 -16.64 -7.58 -0.79
N TYR A 58 -16.06 -6.41 -0.63
CA TYR A 58 -16.74 -5.19 -0.18
C TYR A 58 -16.21 -4.00 -0.98
N ASP A 59 -17.03 -2.96 -1.08
CA ASP A 59 -16.60 -1.72 -1.71
C ASP A 59 -15.81 -0.87 -0.71
N THR A 60 -14.55 -0.60 -1.00
CA THR A 60 -13.67 0.17 -0.09
C THR A 60 -14.09 1.64 0.02
N TYR A 61 -14.87 2.18 -0.91
CA TYR A 61 -15.45 3.51 -0.75
C TYR A 61 -16.38 3.59 0.47
N GLU A 62 -17.10 2.51 0.77
CA GLU A 62 -17.96 2.43 1.96
C GLU A 62 -17.14 2.58 3.26
N LEU A 63 -15.89 2.08 3.27
CA LEU A 63 -14.98 2.28 4.39
C LEU A 63 -14.45 3.72 4.44
N ILE A 64 -13.99 4.25 3.30
CA ILE A 64 -13.42 5.59 3.19
C ILE A 64 -14.43 6.65 3.64
N THR A 65 -15.66 6.60 3.13
CA THR A 65 -16.69 7.61 3.41
C THR A 65 -17.15 7.66 4.88
N ARG A 66 -16.87 6.61 5.67
CA ARG A 66 -17.19 6.56 7.10
C ARG A 66 -16.07 7.06 8.02
N ILE A 67 -14.91 7.41 7.45
CA ILE A 67 -13.75 7.87 8.24
C ILE A 67 -13.28 9.28 7.87
N ILE A 68 -13.77 9.85 6.78
CA ILE A 68 -13.38 11.18 6.30
C ILE A 68 -14.44 12.23 6.64
N ASP A 69 -14.01 13.46 6.84
CA ASP A 69 -14.86 14.60 7.15
C ASP A 69 -15.89 14.84 6.03
N ASP A 70 -17.16 15.10 6.39
CA ASP A 70 -18.29 15.27 5.45
C ASP A 70 -18.50 14.10 4.45
N SER A 71 -17.78 13.00 4.58
CA SER A 71 -17.69 11.93 3.57
C SER A 71 -17.26 12.44 2.17
N ASP A 72 -16.55 13.57 2.14
CA ASP A 72 -16.10 14.26 0.93
C ASP A 72 -14.76 13.72 0.45
N PHE A 73 -14.72 13.17 -0.75
CA PHE A 73 -13.55 12.48 -1.30
C PHE A 73 -13.25 12.93 -2.73
N ASP A 74 -12.13 13.64 -2.88
CA ASP A 74 -11.60 14.07 -4.19
C ASP A 74 -10.76 12.96 -4.81
N GLU A 75 -11.38 12.06 -5.57
CA GLU A 75 -10.67 10.92 -6.13
C GLU A 75 -9.73 11.32 -7.27
N TYR A 76 -8.51 10.80 -7.20
CA TYR A 76 -7.49 10.93 -8.22
C TYR A 76 -7.59 9.82 -9.27
N LYS A 77 -7.83 10.17 -10.52
CA LYS A 77 -7.95 9.24 -11.67
C LYS A 77 -8.95 8.09 -11.44
N PRO A 78 -10.24 8.36 -11.18
CA PRO A 78 -11.23 7.33 -10.88
C PRO A 78 -11.39 6.28 -11.98
N GLU A 79 -11.13 6.65 -13.24
CA GLU A 79 -11.28 5.76 -14.40
C GLU A 79 -10.02 4.96 -14.74
N TYR A 80 -8.92 5.09 -13.97
CA TYR A 80 -7.65 4.43 -14.22
C TYR A 80 -7.14 3.72 -12.97
N GLY A 81 -6.59 2.49 -13.15
CA GLY A 81 -6.00 1.72 -12.06
C GLY A 81 -6.93 1.48 -10.88
N LYS A 82 -8.15 1.03 -11.14
CA LYS A 82 -9.28 1.00 -10.20
C LYS A 82 -9.10 0.02 -9.03
N THR A 83 -8.11 -0.89 -9.06
CA THR A 83 -7.82 -1.77 -7.92
C THR A 83 -7.08 -1.06 -6.79
N ILE A 84 -6.59 0.16 -7.03
CA ILE A 84 -6.13 1.09 -5.99
C ILE A 84 -6.94 2.38 -6.10
N ILE A 85 -7.55 2.78 -5.00
CA ILE A 85 -8.24 4.04 -4.82
C ILE A 85 -7.23 5.04 -4.27
N CYS A 86 -7.12 6.19 -4.93
CA CYS A 86 -6.30 7.31 -4.47
C CYS A 86 -7.14 8.57 -4.46
N GLY A 87 -7.03 9.39 -3.44
CA GLY A 87 -7.74 10.67 -3.41
C GLY A 87 -7.38 11.53 -2.21
N TYR A 88 -7.79 12.77 -2.28
CA TYR A 88 -7.62 13.74 -1.21
C TYR A 88 -8.87 13.79 -0.35
N ALA A 89 -8.68 13.94 0.95
CA ALA A 89 -9.76 14.04 1.92
C ALA A 89 -9.31 14.85 3.13
N ARG A 90 -10.21 14.99 4.11
CA ARG A 90 -9.87 15.46 5.44
C ARG A 90 -10.26 14.42 6.48
N ILE A 91 -9.44 14.32 7.52
CA ILE A 91 -9.71 13.51 8.71
C ILE A 91 -9.44 14.39 9.92
N ASP A 92 -10.46 14.66 10.73
CA ASP A 92 -10.40 15.60 11.85
C ASP A 92 -9.85 16.99 11.43
N GLY A 93 -10.30 17.46 10.28
CA GLY A 93 -9.87 18.70 9.64
C GLY A 93 -8.50 18.66 8.96
N TRP A 94 -7.68 17.64 9.18
CA TRP A 94 -6.37 17.50 8.57
C TRP A 94 -6.48 17.06 7.11
N ALA A 95 -5.85 17.80 6.20
CA ALA A 95 -5.73 17.37 4.81
C ALA A 95 -4.84 16.12 4.70
N VAL A 96 -5.33 15.08 4.05
CA VAL A 96 -4.65 13.80 3.87
C VAL A 96 -4.81 13.27 2.45
N GLY A 97 -3.84 12.48 2.00
CA GLY A 97 -3.95 11.65 0.82
C GLY A 97 -4.27 10.22 1.24
N ILE A 98 -5.32 9.64 0.70
CA ILE A 98 -5.72 8.25 0.96
C ILE A 98 -5.25 7.37 -0.19
N VAL A 99 -4.63 6.24 0.14
CA VAL A 99 -4.25 5.16 -0.78
C VAL A 99 -4.85 3.87 -0.25
N ALA A 100 -5.83 3.31 -0.93
CA ALA A 100 -6.58 2.15 -0.45
C ALA A 100 -6.67 1.06 -1.52
N ASN A 101 -6.67 -0.21 -1.09
CA ASN A 101 -6.98 -1.31 -1.99
C ASN A 101 -8.49 -1.42 -2.18
N GLN A 102 -8.96 -1.43 -3.43
CA GLN A 102 -10.34 -1.78 -3.74
C GLN A 102 -10.52 -3.30 -3.63
N ARG A 103 -11.66 -3.75 -3.05
CA ARG A 103 -11.91 -5.18 -2.81
C ARG A 103 -12.94 -5.83 -3.73
N ILE A 104 -13.72 -5.04 -4.46
CA ILE A 104 -14.61 -5.58 -5.51
C ILE A 104 -13.84 -5.95 -6.76
N VAL A 105 -14.38 -6.90 -7.53
CA VAL A 105 -13.91 -7.18 -8.90
C VAL A 105 -14.36 -6.05 -9.81
N ILE A 106 -13.43 -5.55 -10.60
CA ILE A 106 -13.68 -4.43 -11.52
C ILE A 106 -13.32 -4.80 -12.95
N LYS A 107 -13.87 -4.06 -13.90
CA LYS A 107 -13.57 -4.19 -15.31
C LYS A 107 -12.61 -3.07 -15.73
N SER A 108 -11.45 -3.43 -16.28
CA SER A 108 -10.50 -2.46 -16.81
C SER A 108 -11.04 -1.76 -18.08
N LYS A 109 -10.44 -0.65 -18.49
CA LYS A 109 -10.78 0.01 -19.76
C LYS A 109 -10.67 -0.91 -20.97
N LYS A 110 -9.78 -1.91 -20.92
CA LYS A 110 -9.60 -2.92 -21.98
C LYS A 110 -10.61 -4.07 -21.89
N GLY A 111 -11.56 -4.00 -20.94
CA GLY A 111 -12.59 -5.02 -20.75
C GLY A 111 -12.14 -6.24 -19.95
N GLU A 112 -10.93 -6.23 -19.39
CA GLU A 112 -10.39 -7.33 -18.59
C GLU A 112 -10.90 -7.25 -17.15
N MET A 113 -11.19 -8.40 -16.56
CA MET A 113 -11.56 -8.50 -15.15
C MET A 113 -10.30 -8.37 -14.29
N GLN A 114 -10.34 -7.47 -13.33
CA GLN A 114 -9.29 -7.26 -12.33
C GLN A 114 -9.86 -7.58 -10.95
N PHE A 115 -9.14 -8.40 -10.20
CA PHE A 115 -9.56 -8.83 -8.86
C PHE A 115 -9.21 -7.76 -7.82
N GLY A 116 -10.13 -7.52 -6.89
CA GLY A 116 -9.90 -6.65 -5.75
C GLY A 116 -8.77 -7.17 -4.84
N GLY A 117 -8.05 -6.25 -4.22
CA GLY A 117 -6.88 -6.56 -3.40
C GLY A 117 -5.62 -6.92 -4.18
N VAL A 118 -5.68 -7.02 -5.51
CA VAL A 118 -4.51 -7.29 -6.37
C VAL A 118 -4.02 -5.99 -7.00
N ILE A 119 -2.72 -5.79 -7.00
CA ILE A 119 -2.08 -4.63 -7.63
C ILE A 119 -1.70 -5.00 -9.07
N TYR A 120 -2.19 -4.23 -10.03
CA TYR A 120 -1.88 -4.33 -11.46
C TYR A 120 -0.94 -3.19 -11.88
N SER A 121 -0.39 -3.24 -13.09
CA SER A 121 0.51 -2.22 -13.61
C SER A 121 -0.11 -0.82 -13.60
N ASP A 122 -1.37 -0.71 -14.02
CA ASP A 122 -2.12 0.56 -14.04
C ASP A 122 -2.37 1.10 -12.64
N SER A 123 -2.75 0.26 -11.69
CA SER A 123 -2.98 0.69 -10.31
C SER A 123 -1.69 1.02 -9.56
N ALA A 124 -0.60 0.29 -9.84
CA ALA A 124 0.73 0.60 -9.31
C ALA A 124 1.23 1.97 -9.80
N ASP A 125 1.07 2.26 -11.11
CA ASP A 125 1.46 3.55 -11.68
C ASP A 125 0.60 4.71 -11.13
N LYS A 126 -0.73 4.51 -10.98
CA LYS A 126 -1.63 5.47 -10.31
C LYS A 126 -1.17 5.76 -8.89
N GLY A 127 -0.95 4.71 -8.08
CA GLY A 127 -0.52 4.82 -6.69
C GLY A 127 0.83 5.54 -6.56
N ALA A 128 1.82 5.14 -7.37
CA ALA A 128 3.13 5.78 -7.39
C ALA A 128 3.03 7.30 -7.65
N ARG A 129 2.32 7.69 -8.69
CA ARG A 129 2.15 9.10 -9.05
C ARG A 129 1.42 9.88 -7.97
N PHE A 130 0.36 9.32 -7.39
CA PHE A 130 -0.39 9.97 -6.32
C PHE A 130 0.46 10.19 -5.05
N ILE A 131 1.21 9.17 -4.63
CA ILE A 131 2.13 9.26 -3.49
C ILE A 131 3.18 10.35 -3.72
N MET A 132 3.76 10.41 -4.93
CA MET A 132 4.70 11.47 -5.29
C MET A 132 4.07 12.86 -5.24
N ASN A 133 2.82 13.02 -5.70
CA ASN A 133 2.10 14.29 -5.62
C ASN A 133 1.89 14.72 -4.16
N CYS A 134 1.43 13.81 -3.30
CA CYS A 134 1.28 14.08 -1.86
C CYS A 134 2.62 14.45 -1.21
N ASN A 135 3.68 13.73 -1.56
CA ASN A 135 5.02 14.02 -1.04
C ASN A 135 5.50 15.42 -1.46
N GLN A 136 5.32 15.79 -2.73
CA GLN A 136 5.68 17.13 -3.25
C GLN A 136 4.89 18.24 -2.56
N ARG A 137 3.60 18.01 -2.29
CA ARG A 137 2.71 18.97 -1.64
C ARG A 137 2.74 18.92 -0.10
N LYS A 138 3.57 18.02 0.47
CA LYS A 138 3.67 17.79 1.92
C LYS A 138 2.36 17.38 2.58
N ILE A 139 1.53 16.63 1.87
CA ILE A 139 0.25 16.09 2.36
C ILE A 139 0.53 14.72 3.01
N PRO A 140 0.19 14.51 4.30
CA PRO A 140 0.28 13.22 4.96
C PRO A 140 -0.50 12.12 4.22
N LEU A 141 -0.02 10.89 4.31
CA LEU A 141 -0.61 9.73 3.62
C LEU A 141 -1.25 8.76 4.62
N VAL A 142 -2.45 8.31 4.29
CA VAL A 142 -3.16 7.23 5.00
C VAL A 142 -3.32 6.06 4.03
N PHE A 143 -2.77 4.90 4.41
CA PHE A 143 -2.87 3.67 3.65
C PHE A 143 -3.91 2.75 4.28
N LEU A 144 -4.89 2.32 3.51
CA LEU A 144 -5.86 1.29 3.89
C LEU A 144 -5.48 0.01 3.16
N GLN A 145 -4.88 -0.94 3.88
CA GLN A 145 -4.38 -2.18 3.32
C GLN A 145 -5.41 -3.30 3.40
N ASP A 146 -5.80 -3.82 2.26
CA ASP A 146 -6.38 -5.15 2.10
C ASP A 146 -5.85 -5.73 0.79
N VAL A 147 -4.56 -6.10 0.81
CA VAL A 147 -3.77 -6.46 -0.37
C VAL A 147 -3.34 -7.92 -0.33
N THR A 148 -3.60 -8.63 -1.43
CA THR A 148 -3.19 -10.04 -1.60
C THR A 148 -1.86 -10.19 -2.33
N GLY A 149 -1.41 -9.15 -3.04
CA GLY A 149 -0.13 -9.11 -3.75
C GLY A 149 -0.22 -8.34 -5.06
N PHE A 150 0.85 -8.43 -5.84
CA PHE A 150 0.86 -7.98 -7.24
C PHE A 150 0.34 -9.08 -8.15
N MET A 151 -0.22 -8.69 -9.30
CA MET A 151 -0.60 -9.66 -10.32
C MET A 151 0.63 -10.39 -10.85
N VAL A 152 0.52 -11.70 -10.98
CA VAL A 152 1.60 -12.60 -11.42
C VAL A 152 1.27 -13.22 -12.77
N GLY A 153 2.26 -13.85 -13.40
CA GLY A 153 2.14 -14.59 -14.64
C GLY A 153 2.74 -13.87 -15.83
N SER A 154 3.13 -14.64 -16.85
CA SER A 154 3.92 -14.18 -18.01
C SER A 154 3.34 -12.93 -18.67
N ARG A 155 2.03 -12.84 -18.80
CA ARG A 155 1.38 -11.66 -19.40
C ARG A 155 1.60 -10.40 -18.58
N SER A 156 1.49 -10.51 -17.27
CA SER A 156 1.66 -9.39 -16.34
C SER A 156 3.13 -8.96 -16.28
N GLU A 157 4.03 -9.94 -16.23
CA GLU A 157 5.48 -9.72 -16.18
C GLU A 157 6.00 -9.09 -17.47
N HIS A 158 5.62 -9.61 -18.63
CA HIS A 158 5.94 -8.98 -19.91
C HIS A 158 5.25 -7.63 -20.10
N GLY A 159 4.09 -7.43 -19.45
CA GLY A 159 3.35 -6.16 -19.43
C GLY A 159 4.00 -5.06 -18.57
N GLY A 160 5.02 -5.40 -17.77
CA GLY A 160 5.80 -4.42 -17.00
C GLY A 160 5.43 -4.28 -15.54
N ILE A 161 4.68 -5.23 -14.94
CA ILE A 161 4.27 -5.18 -13.52
C ILE A 161 5.44 -5.02 -12.57
N ILE A 162 6.59 -5.63 -12.84
CA ILE A 162 7.78 -5.51 -12.00
C ILE A 162 8.28 -4.06 -11.98
N LYS A 163 8.33 -3.42 -13.14
CA LYS A 163 8.76 -2.02 -13.27
C LYS A 163 7.76 -1.05 -12.64
N ASP A 164 6.47 -1.25 -12.88
CA ASP A 164 5.43 -0.36 -12.36
C ASP A 164 5.25 -0.56 -10.86
N GLY A 165 5.32 -1.80 -10.37
CA GLY A 165 5.35 -2.10 -8.94
C GLY A 165 6.55 -1.48 -8.24
N ALA A 166 7.73 -1.54 -8.85
CA ALA A 166 8.94 -0.91 -8.33
C ALA A 166 8.79 0.62 -8.20
N LYS A 167 8.09 1.29 -9.14
CA LYS A 167 7.79 2.73 -9.02
C LYS A 167 6.97 3.03 -7.76
N MET A 168 5.94 2.22 -7.48
CA MET A 168 5.10 2.42 -6.30
C MET A 168 5.87 2.19 -5.01
N VAL A 169 6.64 1.10 -4.93
CA VAL A 169 7.52 0.80 -3.79
C VAL A 169 8.54 1.93 -3.58
N ASN A 170 9.15 2.43 -4.66
CA ASN A 170 10.10 3.54 -4.62
C ASN A 170 9.42 4.84 -4.13
N ALA A 171 8.20 5.14 -4.59
CA ALA A 171 7.47 6.33 -4.15
C ALA A 171 7.17 6.29 -2.64
N VAL A 172 6.79 5.12 -2.10
CA VAL A 172 6.57 4.92 -0.67
C VAL A 172 7.87 5.05 0.12
N ALA A 173 8.95 4.40 -0.35
CA ALA A 173 10.25 4.39 0.31
C ALA A 173 10.88 5.79 0.42
N ASN A 174 10.72 6.61 -0.62
CA ASN A 174 11.28 7.96 -0.68
C ASN A 174 10.32 9.05 -0.17
N SER A 175 9.12 8.66 0.30
CA SER A 175 8.17 9.62 0.85
C SER A 175 8.62 10.13 2.21
N VAL A 176 8.72 11.45 2.34
CA VAL A 176 9.11 12.14 3.59
C VAL A 176 7.94 12.70 4.38
N VAL A 177 6.71 12.57 3.86
CA VAL A 177 5.51 12.96 4.61
C VAL A 177 5.16 11.89 5.66
N PRO A 178 4.46 12.27 6.75
CA PRO A 178 3.92 11.29 7.69
C PRO A 178 3.04 10.27 6.98
N LYS A 179 3.24 8.99 7.30
CA LYS A 179 2.47 7.87 6.77
C LYS A 179 1.80 7.14 7.93
N ILE A 180 0.53 6.85 7.80
CA ILE A 180 -0.25 6.02 8.72
C ILE A 180 -0.78 4.85 7.91
N THR A 181 -0.61 3.63 8.41
CA THR A 181 -1.09 2.43 7.75
C THR A 181 -2.13 1.73 8.61
N ILE A 182 -3.26 1.40 8.02
CA ILE A 182 -4.34 0.64 8.65
C ILE A 182 -4.56 -0.62 7.83
N ILE A 183 -4.30 -1.78 8.43
CA ILE A 183 -4.52 -3.07 7.79
C ILE A 183 -5.97 -3.47 8.08
N THR A 184 -6.82 -3.38 7.07
CA THR A 184 -8.27 -3.62 7.16
C THR A 184 -8.65 -5.06 6.84
N GLY A 185 -7.72 -5.82 6.26
CA GLY A 185 -7.90 -7.22 5.89
C GLY A 185 -6.56 -7.90 5.62
N ASN A 186 -6.31 -8.30 4.40
CA ASN A 186 -5.09 -9.01 4.02
C ASN A 186 -3.90 -8.05 3.82
N SER A 187 -2.70 -8.53 4.15
CA SER A 187 -1.44 -7.82 3.89
C SER A 187 -0.36 -8.83 3.55
N TYR A 188 -0.27 -9.22 2.27
CA TYR A 188 0.58 -10.32 1.84
C TYR A 188 1.73 -9.87 0.94
N GLY A 189 2.90 -10.49 1.18
CA GLY A 189 4.08 -10.45 0.33
C GLY A 189 4.52 -9.04 -0.06
N ALA A 190 4.84 -8.86 -1.34
CA ALA A 190 5.27 -7.58 -1.90
C ALA A 190 4.18 -6.51 -1.88
N GLY A 191 2.89 -6.88 -1.80
CA GLY A 191 1.79 -5.95 -1.61
C GLY A 191 1.88 -5.16 -0.31
N ASN A 192 2.34 -5.81 0.77
CA ASN A 192 2.62 -5.13 2.04
C ASN A 192 3.62 -3.98 1.86
N TYR A 193 4.67 -4.19 1.08
CA TYR A 193 5.68 -3.15 0.80
C TYR A 193 5.08 -1.98 0.02
N ALA A 194 4.36 -2.26 -1.05
CA ALA A 194 3.75 -1.22 -1.90
C ALA A 194 2.73 -0.36 -1.15
N MET A 195 2.04 -0.95 -0.18
CA MET A 195 1.02 -0.29 0.64
C MET A 195 1.56 0.22 1.99
N CYS A 196 2.86 0.54 2.05
CA CYS A 196 3.50 1.12 3.23
C CYS A 196 3.43 0.24 4.48
N GLY A 197 3.86 -1.02 4.36
CA GLY A 197 4.03 -1.90 5.50
C GLY A 197 5.20 -1.49 6.41
N LYS A 198 5.48 -2.30 7.44
CA LYS A 198 6.46 -1.98 8.49
C LYS A 198 7.85 -1.64 7.96
N ALA A 199 8.27 -2.22 6.84
CA ALA A 199 9.58 -1.96 6.24
C ALA A 199 9.80 -0.49 5.83
N TYR A 200 8.73 0.28 5.60
CA TYR A 200 8.81 1.71 5.23
C TYR A 200 8.47 2.65 6.38
N ASP A 201 8.52 2.13 7.59
CA ASP A 201 8.47 2.85 8.85
C ASP A 201 7.37 3.93 8.91
N PRO A 202 6.09 3.57 8.70
CA PRO A 202 5.00 4.49 8.92
C PRO A 202 4.98 4.94 10.39
N ARG A 203 4.48 6.15 10.65
CA ARG A 203 4.36 6.69 12.01
C ARG A 203 3.55 5.76 12.93
N PHE A 204 2.48 5.20 12.37
CA PHE A 204 1.64 4.22 13.05
C PHE A 204 1.21 3.14 12.08
N ILE A 205 1.13 1.92 12.60
CA ILE A 205 0.46 0.79 11.94
C ILE A 205 -0.62 0.30 12.89
N PHE A 206 -1.84 0.26 12.39
CA PHE A 206 -2.99 -0.34 13.05
C PHE A 206 -3.45 -1.54 12.24
N ALA A 207 -4.03 -2.52 12.91
CA ALA A 207 -4.62 -3.69 12.27
C ALA A 207 -6.01 -3.95 12.86
N TYR A 208 -6.96 -4.23 11.99
CA TYR A 208 -8.29 -4.66 12.41
C TYR A 208 -8.22 -6.09 12.97
N PRO A 209 -9.17 -6.52 13.81
CA PRO A 209 -9.15 -7.86 14.41
C PRO A 209 -9.12 -9.01 13.41
N ASN A 210 -9.66 -8.81 12.21
CA ASN A 210 -9.67 -9.77 11.10
C ASN A 210 -8.44 -9.69 10.20
N ALA A 211 -7.47 -8.79 10.48
CA ALA A 211 -6.30 -8.58 9.64
C ALA A 211 -5.37 -9.81 9.63
N GLN A 212 -4.85 -10.13 8.45
CA GLN A 212 -3.91 -11.22 8.24
C GLN A 212 -2.65 -10.71 7.55
N ILE A 213 -1.50 -10.94 8.19
CA ILE A 213 -0.20 -10.53 7.66
C ILE A 213 0.64 -11.78 7.43
N ALA A 214 1.06 -12.02 6.19
CA ALA A 214 1.86 -13.19 5.83
C ALA A 214 2.68 -12.94 4.53
N VAL A 215 3.59 -13.86 4.22
CA VAL A 215 4.28 -13.87 2.92
C VAL A 215 3.28 -14.18 1.80
N MET A 216 2.34 -15.10 2.04
CA MET A 216 1.23 -15.42 1.12
C MET A 216 0.02 -15.93 1.92
N GLY A 217 -1.15 -15.90 1.33
CA GLY A 217 -2.38 -16.41 1.98
C GLY A 217 -2.26 -17.90 2.34
N GLY A 218 -2.86 -18.32 3.47
CA GLY A 218 -2.69 -19.67 4.03
C GLY A 218 -3.12 -20.78 3.06
N SER A 219 -4.26 -20.63 2.38
CA SER A 219 -4.73 -21.59 1.36
C SER A 219 -3.76 -21.69 0.18
N GLN A 220 -3.22 -20.56 -0.29
CA GLN A 220 -2.24 -20.54 -1.37
C GLN A 220 -0.93 -21.22 -0.95
N ALA A 221 -0.46 -20.95 0.28
CA ALA A 221 0.74 -21.59 0.83
C ALA A 221 0.56 -23.11 0.94
N SER A 222 -0.61 -23.56 1.41
CA SER A 222 -0.94 -24.99 1.50
C SER A 222 -0.92 -25.67 0.13
N ASN A 223 -1.50 -25.04 -0.89
CA ASN A 223 -1.50 -25.60 -2.24
C ASN A 223 -0.07 -25.69 -2.82
N VAL A 224 0.76 -24.66 -2.64
CA VAL A 224 2.16 -24.69 -3.08
C VAL A 224 2.95 -25.82 -2.39
N LEU A 225 2.78 -25.98 -1.08
CA LEU A 225 3.43 -27.07 -0.33
C LEU A 225 2.95 -28.45 -0.79
N LEU A 226 1.65 -28.59 -1.07
CA LEU A 226 1.07 -29.81 -1.61
C LEU A 226 1.68 -30.15 -2.98
N ASP A 227 1.75 -29.19 -3.89
CA ASP A 227 2.33 -29.37 -5.23
C ASP A 227 3.80 -29.79 -5.16
N ILE A 228 4.59 -29.16 -4.27
CA ILE A 228 5.97 -29.55 -4.03
C ILE A 228 6.06 -31.00 -3.52
N LYS A 229 5.20 -31.36 -2.57
CA LYS A 229 5.16 -32.72 -2.01
C LYS A 229 4.80 -33.77 -3.07
N ILE A 230 3.77 -33.47 -3.87
CA ILE A 230 3.37 -34.31 -5.02
C ILE A 230 4.52 -34.47 -6.01
N GLY A 231 5.20 -33.37 -6.35
CA GLY A 231 6.34 -33.39 -7.25
C GLY A 231 7.51 -34.23 -6.71
N GLN A 232 7.78 -34.20 -5.41
CA GLN A 232 8.76 -35.06 -4.76
C GLN A 232 8.36 -36.52 -4.82
N MET A 233 7.12 -36.86 -4.45
CA MET A 233 6.61 -38.23 -4.48
C MET A 233 6.66 -38.83 -5.89
N LYS A 234 6.30 -38.08 -6.92
CA LYS A 234 6.43 -38.49 -8.31
C LYS A 234 7.87 -38.83 -8.71
N LYS A 235 8.85 -38.02 -8.28
CA LYS A 235 10.28 -38.27 -8.54
C LYS A 235 10.78 -39.51 -7.82
N GLU A 236 10.25 -39.81 -6.63
CA GLU A 236 10.58 -40.99 -5.82
C GLU A 236 9.82 -42.25 -6.24
N GLY A 237 8.93 -42.19 -7.24
CA GLY A 237 8.09 -43.30 -7.67
C GLY A 237 7.06 -43.78 -6.65
N LYS A 238 6.70 -42.91 -5.69
CA LYS A 238 5.69 -43.21 -4.66
C LYS A 238 4.28 -42.91 -5.19
N GLU A 239 3.32 -43.77 -4.79
CA GLU A 239 1.91 -43.52 -5.07
C GLU A 239 1.41 -42.29 -4.31
N ILE A 240 0.57 -41.48 -4.99
CA ILE A 240 -0.07 -40.29 -4.45
C ILE A 240 -1.49 -40.73 -4.06
N HIS A 241 -1.75 -40.79 -2.76
CA HIS A 241 -3.09 -41.07 -2.20
C HIS A 241 -3.82 -39.81 -1.85
#